data_a80108f9bd005d35f92989e6d367f3ad
#
_entry.id   a80108f9bd005d35f92989e6d367f3ad
#
_cell.length_a   1.000
_cell.length_b   1.000
_cell.length_c   1.000
_cell.angle_alpha   90.00
_cell.angle_beta   90.00
_cell.angle_gamma   90.00
#
_symmetry.space_group_name_H-M   'P 1'
#
loop_
_entity.id
_entity.type
_entity.pdbx_description
1 polymer ?
#
loop_
_entity_poly.entity_id
_entity_poly.type
_entity_poly.pdbx_seq_one_letter_code
_entity_poly.pdbx_strand_id
1 'polypeptide(L)'
;MAKILVLAKSGFGKTTSYCGREKLGIKGLNPEETYVIQCINRGVPNPKFKLVSGQISISNVGKTNQSLNNPDILTTGNRLQVDGLTGLDRFAAVAEVINLLKDSPYKNIIIDDFNYLAQDFYMNNAMKGGWDTPKQIGYGMGLVFDSFRSFPENKNLICYAHYEEYKDKNGDSISYKFKTTGKMVA
;
A
#
# COMPACT_ATOMS: atom_id res chain seq x y z
N MET A 1 -19.96 2.47 0.98
CA MET A 1 -18.76 2.15 0.20
C MET A 1 -17.84 1.25 0.99
N ALA A 2 -16.75 0.72 0.45
CA ALA A 2 -16.15 -0.48 1.00
C ALA A 2 -14.66 -0.33 1.33
N LYS A 3 -14.22 -1.05 2.38
CA LYS A 3 -12.82 -1.36 2.66
C LYS A 3 -12.56 -2.77 2.12
N ILE A 4 -11.74 -2.88 1.07
CA ILE A 4 -11.57 -4.10 0.30
C ILE A 4 -10.09 -4.52 0.32
N LEU A 5 -9.84 -5.77 0.68
CA LEU A 5 -8.53 -6.39 0.51
C LEU A 5 -8.60 -7.34 -0.70
N VAL A 6 -7.79 -7.08 -1.72
CA VAL A 6 -7.69 -7.91 -2.92
C VAL A 6 -6.39 -8.70 -2.86
N LEU A 7 -6.51 -10.01 -2.71
CA LEU A 7 -5.38 -10.92 -2.70
C LEU A 7 -5.23 -11.60 -4.07
N ALA A 8 -4.08 -11.45 -4.72
CA ALA A 8 -3.80 -12.11 -5.99
C ALA A 8 -2.31 -12.37 -6.17
N LYS A 9 -1.96 -13.40 -6.96
CA LYS A 9 -0.56 -13.67 -7.35
C LYS A 9 0.01 -12.54 -8.20
N SER A 10 1.34 -12.48 -8.31
CA SER A 10 2.00 -11.56 -9.24
C SER A 10 1.56 -11.87 -10.68
N GLY A 11 1.40 -10.83 -11.50
CA GLY A 11 0.99 -10.98 -12.90
C GLY A 11 -0.52 -11.16 -13.14
N PHE A 12 -1.35 -11.31 -12.10
CA PHE A 12 -2.81 -11.50 -12.25
C PHE A 12 -3.60 -10.21 -12.48
N GLY A 13 -2.96 -9.15 -12.92
CA GLY A 13 -3.63 -7.95 -13.40
C GLY A 13 -4.14 -7.00 -12.30
N LYS A 14 -3.62 -7.07 -11.05
CA LYS A 14 -4.00 -6.15 -9.96
C LYS A 14 -3.98 -4.69 -10.40
N THR A 15 -2.85 -4.22 -10.92
CA THR A 15 -2.70 -2.84 -11.41
C THR A 15 -3.62 -2.55 -12.60
N THR A 16 -3.78 -3.51 -13.51
CA THR A 16 -4.68 -3.36 -14.66
C THR A 16 -6.15 -3.24 -14.23
N SER A 17 -6.55 -3.90 -13.15
CA SER A 17 -7.95 -3.87 -12.69
C SER A 17 -8.40 -2.47 -12.26
N TYR A 18 -7.54 -1.66 -11.65
CA TYR A 18 -7.88 -0.29 -11.28
C TYR A 18 -7.48 0.74 -12.33
N CYS A 19 -6.35 0.55 -13.01
CA CYS A 19 -5.89 1.49 -14.05
C CYS A 19 -6.69 1.37 -15.36
N GLY A 20 -7.25 0.18 -15.65
CA GLY A 20 -7.75 -0.14 -16.96
C GLY A 20 -6.67 -0.40 -17.99
N ARG A 21 -7.02 -0.89 -19.13
CA ARG A 21 -6.17 -1.08 -20.30
C ARG A 21 -7.01 -1.05 -21.56
N GLU A 22 -7.08 0.11 -22.21
CA GLU A 22 -7.92 0.35 -23.39
C GLU A 22 -7.69 -0.68 -24.52
N LYS A 23 -6.43 -1.01 -24.81
CA LYS A 23 -6.07 -2.02 -25.83
C LYS A 23 -6.64 -3.41 -25.57
N LEU A 24 -7.04 -3.71 -24.34
CA LEU A 24 -7.66 -4.97 -23.95
C LEU A 24 -9.15 -4.83 -23.62
N GLY A 25 -9.73 -3.65 -23.83
CA GLY A 25 -11.13 -3.37 -23.48
C GLY A 25 -11.41 -3.36 -21.97
N ILE A 26 -10.36 -3.32 -21.11
CA ILE A 26 -10.52 -3.30 -19.66
C ILE A 26 -10.73 -1.87 -19.20
N LYS A 27 -11.94 -1.61 -18.68
CA LYS A 27 -12.29 -0.33 -18.06
C LYS A 27 -11.82 -0.30 -16.61
N GLY A 28 -10.92 0.63 -16.29
CA GLY A 28 -10.48 0.86 -14.90
C GLY A 28 -11.39 1.83 -14.14
N LEU A 29 -10.92 2.25 -12.98
CA LEU A 29 -11.55 3.32 -12.20
C LEU A 29 -11.31 4.68 -12.86
N ASN A 30 -12.17 5.66 -12.57
CA ASN A 30 -11.97 7.02 -13.05
C ASN A 30 -10.73 7.66 -12.36
N PRO A 31 -9.68 8.03 -13.12
CA PRO A 31 -8.47 8.62 -12.55
C PRO A 31 -8.72 9.92 -11.79
N GLU A 32 -9.72 10.73 -12.18
CA GLU A 32 -10.06 12.00 -11.51
C GLU A 32 -10.65 11.78 -10.12
N GLU A 33 -11.23 10.61 -9.86
CA GLU A 33 -11.83 10.22 -8.59
C GLU A 33 -10.97 9.21 -7.82
N THR A 34 -9.78 8.87 -8.32
CA THR A 34 -8.94 7.79 -7.78
C THR A 34 -7.55 8.29 -7.42
N TYR A 35 -7.11 8.02 -6.21
CA TYR A 35 -5.74 8.22 -5.75
C TYR A 35 -5.05 6.89 -5.51
N VAL A 36 -3.79 6.77 -5.96
CA VAL A 36 -3.01 5.53 -5.85
C VAL A 36 -1.79 5.75 -4.98
N ILE A 37 -1.62 4.92 -3.96
CA ILE A 37 -0.42 4.82 -3.13
C ILE A 37 0.33 3.56 -3.59
N GLN A 38 1.47 3.74 -4.25
CA GLN A 38 2.31 2.63 -4.69
C GLN A 38 3.40 2.32 -3.67
N CYS A 39 3.40 1.09 -3.18
CA CYS A 39 4.41 0.62 -2.24
C CYS A 39 5.73 0.25 -2.92
N ILE A 40 5.74 0.07 -4.24
CA ILE A 40 6.96 -0.12 -5.03
C ILE A 40 6.88 0.69 -6.32
N ASN A 41 8.05 1.04 -6.87
CA ASN A 41 8.12 1.76 -8.13
C ASN A 41 7.80 0.82 -9.29
N ARG A 42 6.58 0.94 -9.83
CA ARG A 42 6.15 0.27 -11.05
C ARG A 42 5.42 1.25 -11.96
N GLY A 43 5.66 1.11 -13.25
CA GLY A 43 4.86 1.81 -14.24
C GLY A 43 3.39 1.38 -14.16
N VAL A 44 2.50 2.32 -14.41
CA VAL A 44 1.06 2.04 -14.57
C VAL A 44 0.66 2.14 -16.04
N PRO A 45 -0.27 1.28 -16.51
CA PRO A 45 -0.62 1.24 -17.94
C PRO A 45 -1.42 2.47 -18.40
N ASN A 46 -2.00 3.24 -17.48
CA ASN A 46 -2.82 4.41 -17.82
C ASN A 46 -2.09 5.71 -17.41
N PRO A 47 -1.69 6.56 -18.38
CA PRO A 47 -0.93 7.79 -18.13
C PRO A 47 -1.72 8.88 -17.38
N LYS A 48 -3.04 8.74 -17.26
CA LYS A 48 -3.87 9.64 -16.46
C LYS A 48 -3.62 9.52 -14.94
N PHE A 49 -3.00 8.42 -14.49
CA PHE A 49 -2.48 8.31 -13.14
C PHE A 49 -1.11 8.99 -13.05
N LYS A 50 -1.14 10.30 -12.83
CA LYS A 50 0.05 11.15 -12.81
C LYS A 50 0.81 10.99 -11.50
N LEU A 51 2.13 10.81 -11.61
CA LEU A 51 3.00 10.76 -10.44
C LEU A 51 3.01 12.11 -9.72
N VAL A 52 2.89 12.07 -8.40
CA VAL A 52 3.09 13.25 -7.55
C VAL A 52 4.51 13.76 -7.72
N SER A 53 4.67 15.06 -7.92
CA SER A 53 5.98 15.70 -8.03
C SER A 53 6.59 15.98 -6.66
N GLY A 54 7.92 16.03 -6.60
CA GLY A 54 8.67 16.35 -5.39
C GLY A 54 8.95 15.14 -4.50
N GLN A 55 9.85 15.34 -3.56
CA GLN A 55 10.20 14.34 -2.55
C GLN A 55 9.22 14.39 -1.39
N ILE A 56 8.92 13.24 -0.84
CA ILE A 56 8.19 13.12 0.41
C ILE A 56 9.14 12.73 1.54
N SER A 57 8.90 13.25 2.72
CA SER A 57 9.53 12.81 3.96
C SER A 57 8.51 12.84 5.07
N ILE A 58 8.78 12.12 6.14
CA ILE A 58 7.91 12.06 7.29
C ILE A 58 8.68 12.56 8.53
N SER A 59 8.07 13.44 9.29
CA SER A 59 8.61 13.90 10.58
C SER A 59 7.94 13.15 11.74
N ASN A 60 8.69 13.01 12.84
CA ASN A 60 8.18 12.43 14.09
C ASN A 60 7.62 11.00 13.97
N VAL A 61 8.21 10.15 13.12
CA VAL A 61 7.82 8.73 12.99
C VAL A 61 7.78 8.05 14.36
N GLY A 62 6.71 7.33 14.62
CA GLY A 62 6.49 6.66 15.91
C GLY A 62 5.96 7.56 17.03
N LYS A 63 5.70 8.84 16.75
CA LYS A 63 5.08 9.79 17.69
C LYS A 63 3.63 10.13 17.27
N THR A 64 2.88 10.71 18.19
CA THR A 64 1.48 11.10 17.95
C THR A 64 1.31 12.22 16.90
N ASN A 65 2.34 13.02 16.65
CA ASN A 65 2.32 14.16 15.73
C ASN A 65 3.18 13.88 14.49
N GLN A 66 2.84 12.85 13.75
CA GLN A 66 3.47 12.57 12.45
C GLN A 66 2.94 13.55 11.39
N SER A 67 3.79 14.00 10.47
CA SER A 67 3.38 14.83 9.36
C SER A 67 4.24 14.60 8.12
N LEU A 68 3.61 14.69 6.96
CA LEU A 68 4.28 14.67 5.66
C LEU A 68 4.78 16.08 5.30
N ASN A 69 6.02 16.14 4.81
CA ASN A 69 6.66 17.37 4.34
C ASN A 69 6.46 17.59 2.83
N ASN A 70 5.23 17.45 2.35
CA ASN A 70 4.89 17.79 0.98
C ASN A 70 3.43 18.24 0.92
N PRO A 71 3.15 19.55 0.98
CA PRO A 71 1.78 20.07 0.96
C PRO A 71 1.06 19.81 -0.37
N ASP A 72 1.81 19.60 -1.45
CA ASP A 72 1.25 19.45 -2.80
C ASP A 72 0.94 18.00 -3.19
N ILE A 73 1.01 17.09 -2.23
CA ILE A 73 0.84 15.65 -2.48
C ILE A 73 -0.51 15.28 -3.11
N LEU A 74 -1.55 16.10 -2.87
CA LEU A 74 -2.89 15.89 -3.41
C LEU A 74 -3.18 16.69 -4.68
N THR A 75 -2.32 17.65 -5.06
CA THR A 75 -2.58 18.61 -6.14
C THR A 75 -1.72 18.39 -7.36
N THR A 76 -0.49 17.90 -7.21
CA THR A 76 0.46 17.72 -8.32
C THR A 76 0.28 16.41 -9.08
N GLY A 77 -0.44 15.46 -8.50
CA GLY A 77 -0.71 14.16 -9.11
C GLY A 77 -1.75 13.37 -8.30
N ASN A 78 -2.08 12.20 -8.80
CA ASN A 78 -3.00 11.26 -8.16
C ASN A 78 -2.39 9.85 -7.96
N ARG A 79 -1.05 9.77 -8.03
CA ARG A 79 -0.29 8.55 -7.80
C ARG A 79 1.01 8.88 -7.06
N LEU A 80 1.12 8.37 -5.84
CA LEU A 80 2.28 8.57 -4.97
C LEU A 80 3.10 7.29 -4.90
N GLN A 81 4.41 7.41 -4.96
CA GLN A 81 5.36 6.32 -4.68
C GLN A 81 6.02 6.53 -3.32
N VAL A 82 6.06 5.47 -2.51
CA VAL A 82 6.69 5.50 -1.18
C VAL A 82 7.97 4.65 -1.11
N ASP A 83 8.43 4.14 -2.23
CA ASP A 83 9.63 3.31 -2.34
C ASP A 83 10.95 4.09 -2.08
N GLY A 84 10.93 5.41 -2.23
CA GLY A 84 12.06 6.28 -1.86
C GLY A 84 12.26 6.46 -0.35
N LEU A 85 11.30 6.01 0.48
CA LEU A 85 11.41 6.01 1.93
C LEU A 85 11.91 4.67 2.46
N THR A 86 12.51 4.68 3.63
CA THR A 86 13.08 3.48 4.27
C THR A 86 12.50 3.23 5.66
N GLY A 87 12.59 2.02 6.14
CA GLY A 87 12.22 1.66 7.50
C GLY A 87 10.76 2.00 7.85
N LEU A 88 10.55 2.52 9.05
CA LEU A 88 9.22 2.91 9.55
C LEU A 88 8.64 4.11 8.80
N ASP A 89 9.46 4.95 8.17
CA ASP A 89 9.01 6.13 7.43
C ASP A 89 8.06 5.76 6.30
N ARG A 90 8.29 4.61 5.68
CA ARG A 90 7.40 4.10 4.61
C ARG A 90 6.00 3.80 5.10
N PHE A 91 5.88 3.09 6.23
CA PHE A 91 4.57 2.78 6.83
C PHE A 91 3.87 4.06 7.30
N ALA A 92 4.63 4.94 7.97
CA ALA A 92 4.11 6.20 8.45
C ALA A 92 3.62 7.09 7.30
N ALA A 93 4.36 7.17 6.18
CA ALA A 93 3.93 7.92 5.00
C ALA A 93 2.64 7.36 4.41
N VAL A 94 2.49 6.05 4.29
CA VAL A 94 1.24 5.44 3.80
C VAL A 94 0.07 5.79 4.73
N ALA A 95 0.25 5.68 6.06
CA ALA A 95 -0.78 6.00 7.03
C ALA A 95 -1.19 7.49 6.95
N GLU A 96 -0.22 8.40 6.87
CA GLU A 96 -0.49 9.84 6.77
C GLU A 96 -1.16 10.23 5.45
N VAL A 97 -0.73 9.65 4.32
CA VAL A 97 -1.42 9.88 3.05
C VAL A 97 -2.87 9.41 3.10
N ILE A 98 -3.14 8.25 3.71
CA ILE A 98 -4.51 7.78 3.92
C ILE A 98 -5.30 8.77 4.77
N ASN A 99 -4.70 9.33 5.84
CA ASN A 99 -5.34 10.34 6.69
C ASN A 99 -5.68 11.61 5.91
N LEU A 100 -4.75 12.13 5.10
CA LEU A 100 -4.98 13.30 4.25
C LEU A 100 -6.08 13.06 3.21
N LEU A 101 -6.18 11.83 2.69
CA LEU A 101 -7.17 11.47 1.69
C LEU A 101 -8.60 11.35 2.24
N LYS A 102 -8.79 11.33 3.56
CA LYS A 102 -10.13 11.32 4.19
C LYS A 102 -10.98 12.51 3.74
N ASP A 103 -10.37 13.69 3.68
CA ASP A 103 -11.03 14.94 3.35
C ASP A 103 -10.83 15.40 1.89
N SER A 104 -10.15 14.57 1.08
CA SER A 104 -9.87 14.85 -0.33
C SER A 104 -11.09 14.65 -1.23
N PRO A 105 -11.11 15.17 -2.47
CA PRO A 105 -12.19 14.89 -3.44
C PRO A 105 -12.17 13.45 -4.00
N TYR A 106 -11.10 12.70 -3.77
CA TYR A 106 -10.97 11.34 -4.28
C TYR A 106 -11.94 10.38 -3.60
N LYS A 107 -12.68 9.61 -4.38
CA LYS A 107 -13.66 8.61 -3.93
C LYS A 107 -13.03 7.23 -3.74
N ASN A 108 -11.99 6.92 -4.54
CA ASN A 108 -11.32 5.63 -4.51
C ASN A 108 -9.85 5.83 -4.12
N ILE A 109 -9.43 5.18 -3.07
CA ILE A 109 -8.05 5.15 -2.62
C ILE A 109 -7.52 3.74 -2.81
N ILE A 110 -6.45 3.63 -3.59
CA ILE A 110 -5.79 2.37 -3.92
C ILE A 110 -4.46 2.30 -3.18
N ILE A 111 -4.19 1.19 -2.51
CA ILE A 111 -2.86 0.85 -2.03
C ILE A 111 -2.39 -0.33 -2.86
N ASP A 112 -1.40 -0.08 -3.71
CA ASP A 112 -0.89 -1.09 -4.64
C ASP A 112 0.38 -1.73 -4.11
N ASP A 113 0.38 -3.08 -4.14
CA ASP A 113 1.49 -3.93 -3.70
C ASP A 113 1.86 -3.76 -2.20
N PHE A 114 0.84 -3.68 -1.33
CA PHE A 114 0.94 -3.39 0.10
C PHE A 114 1.94 -4.27 0.87
N ASN A 115 2.05 -5.54 0.54
CA ASN A 115 2.97 -6.47 1.21
C ASN A 115 4.46 -6.11 1.04
N TYR A 116 4.81 -5.29 0.04
CA TYR A 116 6.19 -4.83 -0.12
C TYR A 116 6.65 -3.87 0.98
N LEU A 117 5.75 -3.24 1.71
CA LEU A 117 6.13 -2.48 2.90
C LEU A 117 6.87 -3.36 3.92
N ALA A 118 6.31 -4.52 4.22
CA ALA A 118 6.93 -5.48 5.14
C ALA A 118 8.14 -6.18 4.50
N GLN A 119 8.06 -6.54 3.23
CA GLN A 119 9.13 -7.24 2.53
C GLN A 119 10.41 -6.40 2.45
N ASP A 120 10.32 -5.16 2.03
CA ASP A 120 11.47 -4.30 1.88
C ASP A 120 12.06 -3.92 3.25
N PHE A 121 11.19 -3.72 4.26
CA PHE A 121 11.66 -3.51 5.63
C PHE A 121 12.49 -4.70 6.12
N TYR A 122 11.98 -5.92 5.94
CA TYR A 122 12.67 -7.14 6.32
C TYR A 122 14.02 -7.27 5.61
N MET A 123 14.03 -7.13 4.27
CA MET A 123 15.25 -7.28 3.46
C MET A 123 16.33 -6.26 3.86
N ASN A 124 15.95 -5.00 4.12
CA ASN A 124 16.88 -3.95 4.52
C ASN A 124 17.43 -4.12 5.96
N ASN A 125 16.79 -4.94 6.78
CA ASN A 125 17.18 -5.17 8.17
C ASN A 125 17.59 -6.62 8.46
N ALA A 126 17.48 -7.53 7.50
CA ALA A 126 17.74 -8.96 7.70
C ALA A 126 19.15 -9.27 8.24
N MET A 127 20.14 -8.45 7.87
CA MET A 127 21.53 -8.63 8.31
C MET A 127 21.80 -8.07 9.70
N LYS A 128 20.87 -7.30 10.28
CA LYS A 128 21.09 -6.69 11.61
C LYS A 128 20.82 -7.67 12.76
N GLY A 129 20.20 -8.81 12.48
CA GLY A 129 19.86 -9.83 13.47
C GLY A 129 18.81 -9.37 14.50
N GLY A 130 18.31 -10.31 15.30
CA GLY A 130 17.43 -10.07 16.44
C GLY A 130 15.93 -10.00 16.14
N TRP A 131 15.17 -9.93 17.24
CA TRP A 131 13.68 -9.95 17.24
C TRP A 131 13.05 -8.58 16.99
N ASP A 132 13.84 -7.52 16.83
CA ASP A 132 13.29 -6.17 16.69
C ASP A 132 12.69 -5.90 15.30
N THR A 133 13.24 -6.52 14.27
CA THR A 133 12.70 -6.37 12.90
C THR A 133 11.22 -6.80 12.78
N PRO A 134 10.80 -8.00 13.24
CA PRO A 134 9.39 -8.38 13.24
C PRO A 134 8.51 -7.45 14.06
N LYS A 135 8.96 -6.98 15.23
CA LYS A 135 8.22 -6.04 16.07
C LYS A 135 8.00 -4.71 15.37
N GLN A 136 9.04 -4.18 14.71
CA GLN A 136 8.96 -2.93 13.96
C GLN A 136 8.05 -3.04 12.74
N ILE A 137 8.08 -4.17 12.03
CA ILE A 137 7.11 -4.45 10.95
C ILE A 137 5.69 -4.48 11.51
N GLY A 138 5.47 -5.20 12.62
CA GLY A 138 4.17 -5.25 13.28
C GLY A 138 3.66 -3.87 13.69
N TYR A 139 4.52 -3.04 14.27
CA TYR A 139 4.21 -1.65 14.61
C TYR A 139 3.85 -0.83 13.38
N GLY A 140 4.67 -0.88 12.32
CA GLY A 140 4.43 -0.15 11.07
C GLY A 140 3.12 -0.55 10.39
N MET A 141 2.83 -1.86 10.34
CA MET A 141 1.55 -2.38 9.84
C MET A 141 0.37 -1.88 10.69
N GLY A 142 0.55 -1.82 12.02
CA GLY A 142 -0.43 -1.27 12.95
C GLY A 142 -0.80 0.18 12.62
N LEU A 143 0.19 1.03 12.34
CA LEU A 143 -0.04 2.43 11.92
C LEU A 143 -0.95 2.51 10.69
N VAL A 144 -0.68 1.69 9.68
CA VAL A 144 -1.48 1.68 8.45
C VAL A 144 -2.90 1.15 8.71
N PHE A 145 -3.05 0.07 9.49
CA PHE A 145 -4.37 -0.48 9.81
C PHE A 145 -5.21 0.46 10.68
N ASP A 146 -4.60 1.23 11.57
CA ASP A 146 -5.33 2.24 12.34
C ASP A 146 -5.88 3.36 11.45
N SER A 147 -5.13 3.78 10.42
CA SER A 147 -5.64 4.72 9.41
C SER A 147 -6.83 4.14 8.63
N PHE A 148 -6.86 2.81 8.38
CA PHE A 148 -8.01 2.14 7.73
C PHE A 148 -9.26 2.15 8.61
N ARG A 149 -9.12 1.95 9.93
CA ARG A 149 -10.27 1.94 10.85
C ARG A 149 -11.04 3.24 10.81
N SER A 150 -10.34 4.35 10.82
CA SER A 150 -10.90 5.70 10.84
C SER A 150 -11.23 6.26 9.45
N PHE A 151 -11.10 5.46 8.38
CA PHE A 151 -11.37 5.92 7.01
C PHE A 151 -12.88 6.05 6.75
N PRO A 152 -13.35 7.15 6.10
CA PRO A 152 -14.76 7.46 5.92
C PRO A 152 -15.54 6.39 5.14
N GLU A 153 -16.78 6.15 5.54
CA GLU A 153 -17.63 5.15 4.87
C GLU A 153 -18.11 5.57 3.48
N ASN A 154 -18.07 6.85 3.16
CA ASN A 154 -18.47 7.38 1.84
C ASN A 154 -17.39 7.23 0.76
N LYS A 155 -16.23 6.65 1.09
CA LYS A 155 -15.11 6.40 0.16
C LYS A 155 -14.75 4.92 0.10
N ASN A 156 -14.13 4.51 -1.00
CA ASN A 156 -13.58 3.17 -1.15
C ASN A 156 -12.08 3.17 -0.82
N LEU A 157 -11.66 2.27 0.06
CA LEU A 157 -10.26 1.97 0.32
C LEU A 157 -9.98 0.55 -0.14
N ILE A 158 -9.14 0.40 -1.18
CA ILE A 158 -8.86 -0.87 -1.83
C ILE A 158 -7.37 -1.17 -1.71
N CYS A 159 -7.03 -2.23 -1.01
CA CYS A 159 -5.67 -2.66 -0.78
C CYS A 159 -5.36 -3.89 -1.62
N TYR A 160 -4.38 -3.80 -2.50
CA TYR A 160 -3.89 -4.91 -3.30
C TYR A 160 -2.65 -5.51 -2.66
N ALA A 161 -2.66 -6.83 -2.49
CA ALA A 161 -1.54 -7.56 -1.91
C ALA A 161 -1.36 -8.93 -2.58
N HIS A 162 -0.23 -9.55 -2.30
CA HIS A 162 0.04 -10.93 -2.70
C HIS A 162 -0.38 -11.89 -1.60
N TYR A 163 -0.76 -13.11 -2.00
CA TYR A 163 -0.98 -14.21 -1.10
C TYR A 163 0.01 -15.34 -1.31
N GLU A 164 0.16 -16.18 -0.31
CA GLU A 164 0.83 -17.47 -0.36
C GLU A 164 -0.20 -18.60 -0.15
N GLU A 165 -0.04 -19.66 -0.91
CA GLU A 165 -0.84 -20.88 -0.76
C GLU A 165 -0.15 -21.81 0.23
N TYR A 166 -0.91 -22.26 1.21
CA TYR A 166 -0.47 -23.31 2.13
C TYR A 166 -1.32 -24.55 1.89
N LYS A 167 -0.66 -25.67 1.65
CA LYS A 167 -1.29 -26.98 1.63
C LYS A 167 -1.13 -27.62 3.02
N ASP A 168 -2.11 -28.39 3.44
CA ASP A 168 -1.97 -29.22 4.63
C ASP A 168 -0.93 -30.33 4.41
N LYS A 169 -0.66 -31.10 5.46
CA LYS A 169 0.32 -32.19 5.38
C LYS A 169 -0.06 -33.29 4.39
N ASN A 170 -1.34 -33.40 4.06
CA ASN A 170 -1.89 -34.38 3.12
C ASN A 170 -2.01 -33.82 1.69
N GLY A 171 -1.83 -32.50 1.51
CA GLY A 171 -1.94 -31.84 0.22
C GLY A 171 -3.37 -31.53 -0.23
N ASP A 172 -4.37 -31.83 0.59
CA ASP A 172 -5.79 -31.81 0.21
C ASP A 172 -6.49 -30.48 0.50
N SER A 173 -6.01 -29.68 1.46
CA SER A 173 -6.56 -28.38 1.74
C SER A 173 -5.63 -27.25 1.32
N ILE A 174 -6.20 -26.20 0.69
CA ILE A 174 -5.48 -24.98 0.31
C ILE A 174 -5.99 -23.86 1.20
N SER A 175 -5.10 -23.30 2.00
CA SER A 175 -5.37 -22.02 2.69
C SER A 175 -4.57 -20.92 2.02
N TYR A 176 -5.17 -19.70 1.97
CA TYR A 176 -4.54 -18.52 1.44
C TYR A 176 -4.18 -17.58 2.59
N LYS A 177 -2.93 -17.18 2.66
CA LYS A 177 -2.46 -16.23 3.65
C LYS A 177 -1.89 -15.00 2.96
N PHE A 178 -2.01 -13.86 3.62
CA PHE A 178 -1.30 -12.66 3.21
C PHE A 178 0.20 -12.96 3.15
N LYS A 179 0.82 -12.65 1.99
CA LYS A 179 2.24 -12.92 1.81
C LYS A 179 3.06 -11.99 2.70
N THR A 180 3.64 -12.56 3.73
CA THR A 180 4.61 -11.91 4.60
C THR A 180 6.00 -12.47 4.34
N THR A 181 7.03 -11.73 4.69
CA THR A 181 8.41 -12.19 4.56
C THR A 181 8.80 -13.00 5.78
N GLY A 182 9.04 -14.29 5.56
CA GLY A 182 9.53 -15.22 6.57
C GLY A 182 8.44 -15.79 7.50
N LYS A 183 8.73 -16.93 8.11
CA LYS A 183 7.81 -17.62 9.04
C LYS A 183 7.52 -16.86 10.34
N MET A 184 8.21 -15.74 10.59
CA MET A 184 8.12 -15.00 11.85
C MET A 184 7.09 -13.85 11.84
N VAL A 185 6.43 -13.61 10.73
CA VAL A 185 5.42 -12.54 10.58
C VAL A 185 4.02 -13.15 10.32
N ALA A 186 3.91 -14.45 10.40
CA ALA A 186 2.64 -15.19 10.21
C ALA A 186 1.89 -15.39 11.51
#